data_bb8722f8bbef75d4663ef33253aac05a
#
_entry.id   bb8722f8bbef75d4663ef33253aac05a
#
_cell.length_a   1.000
_cell.length_b   1.000
_cell.length_c   1.000
_cell.angle_alpha   90.00
_cell.angle_beta   90.00
_cell.angle_gamma   90.00
#
_symmetry.space_group_name_H-M   'P 1'
#
loop_
_entity.id
_entity.type
_entity.pdbx_description
1 polymer ?
#
loop_
_entity_poly.entity_id
_entity_poly.type
_entity_poly.pdbx_seq_one_letter_code
_entity_poly.pdbx_strand_id
1 'polypeptide(L)'
;DSLQVGGKRSLRWLPGILAVALFGAALWFGSHWELPTIDEKWGEYEQVEGMQTYEIEGLTSVKCFGSSKAFSAKMQKVPGVYGVKTFVKRHAVVISYDPKAIDETSIDKAIFSPTTMKFATPKAGVDSLSVVRIGVEGLHDKMDMVYFGAILRNIDGICGFDAQYDCPVAVTLYVDPSAAIPEKMLRDSIEVKEAHMLAHGGKVRAIPVHYELKSYDPAAGRIGRREFLDLMFEQTRDLSAPFKHNTETYGDDAKYPKGVYEVECRGIEKPLIKRSFPYFRGFLSLKEGITRLDVALNDEEVPVLRIVYVKSMWDDAKIWNELLNAKVWPVKYKDGTLKDEEPKFTFKTEGHTL
;
A
#
# COMPACT_ATOMS: atom_id res chain seq x y z
N ASP A 1 -34.53 33.23 80.93
CA ASP A 1 -33.34 32.54 80.36
C ASP A 1 -33.81 31.41 79.48
N SER A 2 -33.86 31.67 78.19
CA SER A 2 -34.23 30.69 77.19
C SER A 2 -33.02 30.43 76.31
N LEU A 3 -32.37 29.29 76.49
CA LEU A 3 -31.35 28.76 75.63
C LEU A 3 -31.99 28.23 74.32
N GLN A 4 -31.73 28.90 73.23
CA GLN A 4 -32.05 28.41 71.90
C GLN A 4 -31.12 27.26 71.56
N VAL A 5 -31.70 26.07 71.39
CA VAL A 5 -31.02 24.89 70.83
C VAL A 5 -30.93 25.04 69.33
N GLY A 6 -29.72 25.30 68.83
CA GLY A 6 -29.40 25.36 67.41
C GLY A 6 -29.70 24.04 66.78
N GLY A 7 -30.64 24.05 65.82
CA GLY A 7 -31.01 22.89 65.04
C GLY A 7 -29.83 22.39 64.19
N LYS A 8 -29.38 21.15 64.39
CA LYS A 8 -28.48 20.42 63.52
C LYS A 8 -29.19 20.21 62.20
N ARG A 9 -28.92 21.04 61.19
CA ARG A 9 -29.29 20.76 59.81
C ARG A 9 -28.58 19.46 59.38
N SER A 10 -29.35 18.39 59.34
CA SER A 10 -28.84 17.08 58.95
C SER A 10 -28.33 17.15 57.51
N LEU A 11 -27.07 16.89 57.32
CA LEU A 11 -26.39 16.81 56.01
C LEU A 11 -26.87 15.58 55.20
N ARG A 12 -28.20 15.42 55.09
CA ARG A 12 -28.84 14.28 54.37
C ARG A 12 -28.53 14.25 52.87
N TRP A 13 -27.94 15.34 52.34
CA TRP A 13 -27.60 15.51 50.94
C TRP A 13 -26.19 15.00 50.60
N LEU A 14 -25.31 14.83 51.56
CA LEU A 14 -23.93 14.39 51.32
C LEU A 14 -23.82 13.07 50.58
N PRO A 15 -24.60 11.99 50.92
CA PRO A 15 -24.50 10.74 50.20
C PRO A 15 -24.96 10.85 48.74
N GLY A 16 -25.97 11.69 48.44
CA GLY A 16 -26.44 11.92 47.10
C GLY A 16 -25.43 12.67 46.22
N ILE A 17 -24.82 13.72 46.77
CA ILE A 17 -23.76 14.48 46.08
C ILE A 17 -22.54 13.60 45.84
N LEU A 18 -22.16 12.78 46.84
CA LEU A 18 -21.03 11.85 46.69
C LEU A 18 -21.31 10.77 45.61
N ALA A 19 -22.52 10.25 45.56
CA ALA A 19 -22.92 9.28 44.52
C ALA A 19 -22.90 9.87 43.13
N VAL A 20 -23.40 11.13 42.96
CA VAL A 20 -23.35 11.82 41.66
C VAL A 20 -21.91 12.13 41.24
N ALA A 21 -21.08 12.56 42.20
CA ALA A 21 -19.66 12.83 41.94
C ALA A 21 -18.87 11.57 41.57
N LEU A 22 -19.11 10.45 42.24
CA LEU A 22 -18.51 9.16 41.92
C LEU A 22 -19.00 8.61 40.59
N PHE A 23 -20.29 8.77 40.27
CA PHE A 23 -20.85 8.36 38.98
C PHE A 23 -20.33 9.25 37.85
N GLY A 24 -20.23 10.56 38.07
CA GLY A 24 -19.63 11.50 37.12
C GLY A 24 -18.14 11.22 36.90
N ALA A 25 -17.39 10.94 37.96
CA ALA A 25 -16.00 10.50 37.86
C ALA A 25 -15.87 9.17 37.12
N ALA A 26 -16.70 8.17 37.41
CA ALA A 26 -16.70 6.89 36.74
C ALA A 26 -17.05 7.02 35.26
N LEU A 27 -18.00 7.87 34.88
CA LEU A 27 -18.31 8.16 33.48
C LEU A 27 -17.16 8.91 32.79
N TRP A 28 -16.53 9.87 33.49
CA TRP A 28 -15.40 10.62 32.93
C TRP A 28 -14.17 9.72 32.79
N PHE A 29 -13.82 8.90 33.75
CA PHE A 29 -12.76 7.91 33.64
C PHE A 29 -13.09 6.83 32.59
N GLY A 30 -14.33 6.33 32.57
CA GLY A 30 -14.76 5.33 31.58
C GLY A 30 -14.79 5.83 30.14
N SER A 31 -15.03 7.14 29.95
CA SER A 31 -14.96 7.75 28.60
C SER A 31 -13.53 8.02 28.12
N HIS A 32 -12.55 8.06 29.03
CA HIS A 32 -11.14 8.28 28.71
C HIS A 32 -10.29 7.00 28.75
N TRP A 33 -10.84 5.90 29.26
CA TRP A 33 -10.17 4.60 29.24
C TRP A 33 -10.65 3.79 28.04
N GLU A 34 -9.87 3.83 26.99
CA GLU A 34 -10.07 2.93 25.86
C GLU A 34 -9.30 1.63 26.11
N LEU A 35 -10.02 0.50 26.15
CA LEU A 35 -9.40 -0.81 26.19
C LEU A 35 -8.77 -1.09 24.81
N PRO A 36 -7.55 -1.63 24.77
CA PRO A 36 -6.93 -2.00 23.51
C PRO A 36 -7.76 -3.05 22.79
N THR A 37 -7.84 -2.96 21.48
CA THR A 37 -8.49 -3.97 20.62
C THR A 37 -7.72 -5.28 20.66
N ILE A 38 -6.39 -5.19 20.69
CA ILE A 38 -5.47 -6.29 21.02
C ILE A 38 -4.38 -5.73 21.94
N ASP A 39 -3.85 -6.61 22.79
CA ASP A 39 -2.66 -6.38 23.63
C ASP A 39 -1.83 -7.67 23.55
N GLU A 40 -0.82 -7.67 22.70
CA GLU A 40 0.00 -8.84 22.42
C GLU A 40 1.45 -8.58 22.79
N LYS A 41 2.05 -9.56 23.43
CA LYS A 41 3.44 -9.60 23.83
C LYS A 41 4.05 -10.91 23.36
N TRP A 42 5.32 -10.90 23.05
CA TRP A 42 6.03 -12.07 22.58
C TRP A 42 7.50 -12.08 23.00
N GLY A 43 8.13 -13.25 22.82
CA GLY A 43 9.55 -13.44 23.17
C GLY A 43 9.81 -13.18 24.64
N GLU A 44 10.97 -12.56 24.90
CA GLU A 44 11.46 -12.29 26.25
C GLU A 44 10.97 -10.93 26.81
N TYR A 45 9.73 -10.54 26.50
CA TYR A 45 9.15 -9.25 26.88
C TYR A 45 9.43 -8.85 28.32
N GLU A 46 9.25 -9.77 29.29
CA GLU A 46 9.42 -9.47 30.71
C GLU A 46 10.89 -9.40 31.15
N GLN A 47 11.86 -9.79 30.29
CA GLN A 47 13.27 -9.86 30.59
C GLN A 47 14.05 -8.68 30.00
N VAL A 48 13.45 -7.89 29.12
CA VAL A 48 14.10 -6.74 28.48
C VAL A 48 14.15 -5.56 29.47
N GLU A 49 15.33 -5.27 29.97
CA GLU A 49 15.56 -4.11 30.83
C GLU A 49 15.51 -2.79 30.02
N GLY A 50 14.72 -1.83 30.50
CA GLY A 50 14.63 -0.52 29.88
C GLY A 50 13.78 -0.49 28.61
N MET A 51 12.85 -1.45 28.47
CA MET A 51 11.87 -1.44 27.38
C MET A 51 11.15 -0.10 27.30
N GLN A 52 11.03 0.41 26.08
CA GLN A 52 10.31 1.65 25.77
C GLN A 52 9.04 1.36 24.98
N THR A 53 8.18 2.36 24.92
CA THR A 53 6.96 2.31 24.09
C THR A 53 6.96 3.46 23.10
N TYR A 54 6.60 3.15 21.86
CA TYR A 54 6.39 4.11 20.80
C TYR A 54 4.91 4.11 20.40
N GLU A 55 4.28 5.26 20.49
CA GLU A 55 2.86 5.43 20.12
C GLU A 55 2.75 6.14 18.78
N ILE A 56 1.95 5.56 17.89
CA ILE A 56 1.62 6.14 16.58
C ILE A 56 0.11 6.31 16.51
N GLU A 57 -0.34 7.53 16.26
CA GLU A 57 -1.74 7.88 16.03
C GLU A 57 -2.02 8.07 14.53
N GLY A 58 -3.29 7.93 14.14
CA GLY A 58 -3.69 8.13 12.74
C GLY A 58 -3.37 6.95 11.80
N LEU A 59 -2.95 5.79 12.33
CA LEU A 59 -2.65 4.61 11.54
C LEU A 59 -3.94 3.97 10.99
N THR A 60 -4.39 4.44 9.85
CA THR A 60 -5.71 4.14 9.27
C THR A 60 -5.90 2.67 8.85
N SER A 61 -4.83 1.90 8.73
CA SER A 61 -4.91 0.44 8.53
C SER A 61 -5.47 -0.29 9.74
N VAL A 62 -5.32 0.25 10.96
CA VAL A 62 -5.83 -0.32 12.21
C VAL A 62 -7.29 0.09 12.39
N LYS A 63 -8.23 -0.66 11.79
CA LYS A 63 -9.66 -0.34 11.72
C LYS A 63 -10.61 -1.42 12.23
N CYS A 64 -10.09 -2.59 12.58
CA CYS A 64 -10.85 -3.70 13.13
C CYS A 64 -9.92 -4.72 13.80
N PHE A 65 -10.48 -5.69 14.50
CA PHE A 65 -9.71 -6.77 15.15
C PHE A 65 -8.80 -7.50 14.16
N GLY A 66 -9.30 -7.85 12.97
CA GLY A 66 -8.52 -8.58 11.95
C GLY A 66 -7.31 -7.76 11.46
N SER A 67 -7.46 -6.46 11.20
CA SER A 67 -6.35 -5.60 10.80
C SER A 67 -5.36 -5.36 11.95
N SER A 68 -5.83 -5.29 13.19
CA SER A 68 -4.98 -5.23 14.39
C SER A 68 -4.10 -6.47 14.51
N LYS A 69 -4.67 -7.66 14.32
CA LYS A 69 -3.90 -8.91 14.30
C LYS A 69 -2.88 -8.98 13.18
N ALA A 70 -3.24 -8.52 11.98
CA ALA A 70 -2.31 -8.46 10.85
C ALA A 70 -1.13 -7.49 11.11
N PHE A 71 -1.41 -6.35 11.74
CA PHE A 71 -0.39 -5.40 12.16
C PHE A 71 0.55 -6.03 13.22
N SER A 72 0.00 -6.65 14.26
CA SER A 72 0.78 -7.33 15.29
C SER A 72 1.67 -8.42 14.68
N ALA A 73 1.14 -9.25 13.79
CA ALA A 73 1.91 -10.29 13.09
C ALA A 73 3.03 -9.72 12.18
N LYS A 74 2.85 -8.50 11.65
CA LYS A 74 3.91 -7.78 10.92
C LYS A 74 5.00 -7.35 11.89
N MET A 75 4.63 -6.70 13.01
CA MET A 75 5.58 -6.19 13.98
C MET A 75 6.34 -7.30 14.73
N GLN A 76 5.73 -8.46 14.92
CA GLN A 76 6.40 -9.63 15.49
C GLN A 76 7.63 -10.10 14.69
N LYS A 77 7.72 -9.75 13.42
CA LYS A 77 8.86 -10.06 12.55
C LYS A 77 9.98 -9.02 12.61
N VAL A 78 9.77 -7.92 13.33
CA VAL A 78 10.74 -6.84 13.46
C VAL A 78 11.62 -7.12 14.68
N PRO A 79 12.94 -7.35 14.48
CA PRO A 79 13.86 -7.59 15.59
C PRO A 79 13.87 -6.41 16.55
N GLY A 80 13.83 -6.69 17.86
CA GLY A 80 13.82 -5.66 18.90
C GLY A 80 12.41 -5.14 19.26
N VAL A 81 11.36 -5.59 18.58
CA VAL A 81 9.96 -5.33 18.97
C VAL A 81 9.43 -6.53 19.74
N TYR A 82 8.80 -6.28 20.88
CA TYR A 82 8.34 -7.31 21.83
C TYR A 82 6.86 -7.25 22.18
N GLY A 83 6.13 -6.23 21.75
CA GLY A 83 4.70 -6.14 21.99
C GLY A 83 4.00 -5.06 21.17
N VAL A 84 2.69 -5.23 21.02
CA VAL A 84 1.82 -4.28 20.32
C VAL A 84 0.48 -4.20 21.03
N LYS A 85 0.03 -2.98 21.31
CA LYS A 85 -1.36 -2.67 21.62
C LYS A 85 -1.98 -1.88 20.48
N THR A 86 -3.22 -2.14 20.13
CA THR A 86 -3.93 -1.37 19.11
C THR A 86 -5.23 -0.80 19.64
N PHE A 87 -5.58 0.38 19.15
CA PHE A 87 -6.79 1.12 19.54
C PHE A 87 -7.55 1.52 18.27
N VAL A 88 -8.49 0.69 17.87
CA VAL A 88 -9.21 0.82 16.59
C VAL A 88 -10.01 2.13 16.49
N LYS A 89 -10.59 2.60 17.59
CA LYS A 89 -11.44 3.82 17.57
C LYS A 89 -10.66 5.08 17.21
N ARG A 90 -9.39 5.18 17.62
CA ARG A 90 -8.52 6.33 17.34
C ARG A 90 -7.44 6.02 16.32
N HIS A 91 -7.49 4.83 15.71
CA HIS A 91 -6.48 4.40 14.74
C HIS A 91 -5.05 4.49 15.30
N ALA A 92 -4.84 4.05 16.53
CA ALA A 92 -3.56 4.18 17.20
C ALA A 92 -2.97 2.82 17.55
N VAL A 93 -1.65 2.79 17.65
CA VAL A 93 -0.88 1.64 18.11
C VAL A 93 0.16 2.08 19.13
N VAL A 94 0.44 1.21 20.10
CA VAL A 94 1.57 1.35 21.03
C VAL A 94 2.46 0.14 20.84
N ILE A 95 3.71 0.38 20.45
CA ILE A 95 4.70 -0.63 20.15
C ILE A 95 5.70 -0.66 21.32
N SER A 96 5.90 -1.83 21.91
CA SER A 96 6.90 -2.05 22.97
C SER A 96 8.17 -2.60 22.33
N TYR A 97 9.32 -1.93 22.56
CA TYR A 97 10.57 -2.27 21.90
C TYR A 97 11.79 -2.10 22.84
N ASP A 98 12.89 -2.76 22.51
CA ASP A 98 14.19 -2.57 23.15
C ASP A 98 14.96 -1.45 22.43
N PRO A 99 15.19 -0.29 23.07
CA PRO A 99 15.89 0.83 22.45
C PRO A 99 17.39 0.55 22.20
N LYS A 100 17.93 -0.54 22.75
CA LYS A 100 19.30 -0.99 22.42
C LYS A 100 19.35 -1.78 21.11
N ALA A 101 18.22 -2.37 20.67
CA ALA A 101 18.12 -3.20 19.48
C ALA A 101 17.54 -2.47 18.28
N ILE A 102 16.61 -1.52 18.49
CA ILE A 102 15.91 -0.81 17.42
C ILE A 102 15.49 0.60 17.89
N ASP A 103 15.48 1.56 17.00
CA ASP A 103 14.96 2.91 17.22
C ASP A 103 13.58 3.13 16.58
N GLU A 104 12.91 4.22 16.93
CA GLU A 104 11.59 4.57 16.42
C GLU A 104 11.60 4.77 14.90
N THR A 105 12.64 5.37 14.33
CA THR A 105 12.82 5.56 12.88
C THR A 105 12.83 4.22 12.13
N SER A 106 13.50 3.23 12.71
CA SER A 106 13.55 1.87 12.14
C SER A 106 12.20 1.15 12.26
N ILE A 107 11.43 1.43 13.33
CA ILE A 107 10.07 0.93 13.49
C ILE A 107 9.16 1.55 12.43
N ASP A 108 9.20 2.87 12.23
CA ASP A 108 8.44 3.56 11.19
C ASP A 108 8.76 3.02 9.80
N LYS A 109 10.06 2.83 9.50
CA LYS A 109 10.50 2.21 8.26
C LYS A 109 9.95 0.80 8.07
N ALA A 110 9.86 0.01 9.13
CA ALA A 110 9.26 -1.32 9.08
C ALA A 110 7.75 -1.30 8.87
N ILE A 111 7.06 -0.25 9.36
CA ILE A 111 5.62 -0.05 9.14
C ILE A 111 5.36 0.44 7.72
N PHE A 112 6.19 1.32 7.20
CA PHE A 112 6.06 1.95 5.90
C PHE A 112 5.99 0.91 4.76
N SER A 113 5.28 1.26 3.72
CA SER A 113 5.19 0.45 2.50
C SER A 113 5.42 1.35 1.29
N PRO A 114 6.61 1.29 0.66
CA PRO A 114 6.87 2.02 -0.57
C PRO A 114 5.73 1.81 -1.56
N THR A 115 5.27 2.88 -2.18
CA THR A 115 4.07 2.82 -3.01
C THR A 115 4.23 3.72 -4.23
N THR A 116 3.98 3.15 -5.38
CA THR A 116 3.87 3.88 -6.63
C THR A 116 2.45 3.77 -7.15
N MET A 117 1.90 4.89 -7.61
CA MET A 117 0.52 4.92 -8.09
C MET A 117 0.39 5.77 -9.35
N LYS A 118 -0.16 5.18 -10.41
CA LYS A 118 -0.50 5.87 -11.66
C LYS A 118 -1.94 6.37 -11.58
N PHE A 119 -2.16 7.62 -11.97
CA PHE A 119 -3.49 8.23 -12.06
C PHE A 119 -3.95 8.38 -13.50
N ALA A 120 -3.06 8.88 -14.35
CA ALA A 120 -3.35 9.11 -15.75
C ALA A 120 -2.18 8.69 -16.65
N THR A 121 -2.48 8.36 -17.89
CA THR A 121 -1.46 8.24 -18.93
C THR A 121 -1.19 9.63 -19.49
N PRO A 122 0.09 10.06 -19.62
CA PRO A 122 0.43 11.32 -20.25
C PRO A 122 -0.16 11.42 -21.66
N LYS A 123 -0.60 12.60 -22.06
CA LYS A 123 -1.22 12.82 -23.38
C LYS A 123 -0.24 12.45 -24.51
N ALA A 124 -0.80 12.04 -25.64
CA ALA A 124 0.00 11.84 -26.87
C ALA A 124 0.76 13.15 -27.21
N GLY A 125 2.04 13.03 -27.60
CA GLY A 125 2.91 14.17 -27.89
C GLY A 125 3.60 14.79 -26.65
N VAL A 126 3.36 14.28 -25.45
CA VAL A 126 4.13 14.64 -24.25
C VAL A 126 5.29 13.66 -24.11
N ASP A 127 6.51 14.05 -24.48
CA ASP A 127 7.68 13.18 -24.45
C ASP A 127 8.31 13.05 -23.05
N SER A 128 8.03 13.96 -22.15
CA SER A 128 8.56 13.94 -20.79
C SER A 128 7.64 14.65 -19.81
N LEU A 129 7.64 14.19 -18.56
CA LEU A 129 6.91 14.76 -17.43
C LEU A 129 7.84 15.60 -16.56
N SER A 130 7.29 16.62 -15.93
CA SER A 130 7.97 17.34 -14.85
C SER A 130 7.96 16.51 -13.58
N VAL A 131 9.05 16.56 -12.82
CA VAL A 131 9.18 15.90 -11.52
C VAL A 131 9.12 16.95 -10.42
N VAL A 132 8.20 16.80 -9.50
CA VAL A 132 8.09 17.61 -8.29
C VAL A 132 8.34 16.70 -7.09
N ARG A 133 9.26 17.09 -6.19
CA ARG A 133 9.51 16.36 -4.96
C ARG A 133 8.89 17.10 -3.78
N ILE A 134 8.26 16.34 -2.92
CA ILE A 134 7.67 16.84 -1.68
C ILE A 134 8.03 15.93 -0.51
N GLY A 135 8.12 16.50 0.68
CA GLY A 135 8.19 15.76 1.93
C GLY A 135 6.85 15.85 2.63
N VAL A 136 6.27 14.72 3.01
CA VAL A 136 4.96 14.64 3.65
C VAL A 136 5.04 13.89 4.97
N GLU A 137 4.58 14.53 6.05
CA GLU A 137 4.41 13.90 7.36
C GLU A 137 3.01 13.29 7.49
N GLY A 138 2.88 12.24 8.32
CA GLY A 138 1.60 11.54 8.55
C GLY A 138 1.33 10.38 7.60
N LEU A 139 2.25 10.05 6.70
CA LEU A 139 2.17 8.89 5.83
C LEU A 139 2.87 7.70 6.49
N HIS A 140 2.11 6.74 7.02
CA HIS A 140 2.70 5.63 7.77
C HIS A 140 2.67 4.31 7.01
N ASP A 141 1.56 3.96 6.37
CA ASP A 141 1.40 2.63 5.78
C ASP A 141 0.70 2.63 4.41
N LYS A 142 0.43 1.42 3.91
CA LYS A 142 -0.21 1.23 2.61
C LYS A 142 -1.60 1.87 2.50
N MET A 143 -2.36 1.95 3.61
CA MET A 143 -3.69 2.56 3.55
C MET A 143 -3.61 4.07 3.47
N ASP A 144 -2.64 4.68 4.17
CA ASP A 144 -2.36 6.11 4.03
C ASP A 144 -1.99 6.44 2.58
N MET A 145 -1.16 5.61 1.93
CA MET A 145 -0.82 5.78 0.51
C MET A 145 -2.06 5.74 -0.39
N VAL A 146 -3.06 4.89 -0.09
CA VAL A 146 -4.31 4.83 -0.86
C VAL A 146 -5.14 6.11 -0.68
N TYR A 147 -5.23 6.62 0.55
CA TYR A 147 -5.98 7.85 0.83
C TYR A 147 -5.26 9.08 0.29
N PHE A 148 -3.96 9.15 0.46
CA PHE A 148 -3.12 10.19 -0.12
C PHE A 148 -3.20 10.19 -1.65
N GLY A 149 -3.14 9.02 -2.26
CA GLY A 149 -3.34 8.86 -3.71
C GLY A 149 -4.72 9.31 -4.19
N ALA A 150 -5.78 9.12 -3.37
CA ALA A 150 -7.11 9.63 -3.70
C ALA A 150 -7.16 11.17 -3.68
N ILE A 151 -6.45 11.80 -2.74
CA ILE A 151 -6.31 13.26 -2.68
C ILE A 151 -5.58 13.78 -3.92
N LEU A 152 -4.40 13.23 -4.21
CA LEU A 152 -3.57 13.67 -5.33
C LEU A 152 -4.24 13.48 -6.70
N ARG A 153 -5.05 12.43 -6.84
CA ARG A 153 -5.79 12.16 -8.09
C ARG A 153 -6.75 13.27 -8.49
N ASN A 154 -7.22 14.05 -7.52
CA ASN A 154 -8.12 15.18 -7.76
C ASN A 154 -7.39 16.46 -8.17
N ILE A 155 -6.05 16.45 -8.23
CA ILE A 155 -5.25 17.58 -8.67
C ILE A 155 -4.95 17.39 -10.16
N ASP A 156 -5.51 18.27 -10.98
CA ASP A 156 -5.32 18.22 -12.43
C ASP A 156 -3.83 18.33 -12.79
N GLY A 157 -3.39 17.49 -13.71
CA GLY A 157 -2.02 17.47 -14.19
C GLY A 157 -1.09 16.52 -13.43
N ILE A 158 -1.47 15.96 -12.29
CA ILE A 158 -0.68 14.90 -11.65
C ILE A 158 -0.98 13.57 -12.33
N CYS A 159 0.02 12.99 -12.99
CA CYS A 159 -0.09 11.70 -13.68
C CYS A 159 0.13 10.51 -12.76
N GLY A 160 0.82 10.70 -11.65
CA GLY A 160 1.10 9.66 -10.66
C GLY A 160 2.11 10.12 -9.62
N PHE A 161 2.40 9.24 -8.67
CA PHE A 161 3.43 9.48 -7.66
C PHE A 161 4.19 8.21 -7.29
N ASP A 162 5.37 8.41 -6.73
CA ASP A 162 6.18 7.42 -6.03
C ASP A 162 6.50 7.91 -4.63
N ALA A 163 6.28 7.06 -3.60
CA ALA A 163 6.56 7.38 -2.21
C ALA A 163 7.59 6.39 -1.65
N GLN A 164 8.67 6.93 -1.10
CA GLN A 164 9.75 6.20 -0.46
C GLN A 164 9.88 6.63 0.99
N TYR A 165 10.33 5.69 1.84
CA TYR A 165 10.56 6.00 3.24
C TYR A 165 11.67 7.03 3.39
N ASP A 166 11.34 8.10 4.08
CA ASP A 166 12.24 9.14 4.58
C ASP A 166 11.54 9.83 5.76
N CYS A 167 12.18 10.77 6.43
CA CYS A 167 11.61 11.53 7.53
C CYS A 167 11.79 13.03 7.25
N PRO A 168 10.75 13.71 6.73
CA PRO A 168 9.41 13.25 6.33
C PRO A 168 9.44 12.35 5.09
N VAL A 169 8.35 11.59 4.85
CA VAL A 169 8.23 10.68 3.70
C VAL A 169 8.49 11.42 2.39
N ALA A 170 9.43 10.89 1.62
CA ALA A 170 9.78 11.46 0.31
C ALA A 170 8.76 11.00 -0.75
N VAL A 171 8.06 11.96 -1.34
CA VAL A 171 7.10 11.73 -2.42
C VAL A 171 7.54 12.43 -3.69
N THR A 172 7.65 11.68 -4.76
CA THR A 172 7.93 12.18 -6.11
C THR A 172 6.62 12.21 -6.91
N LEU A 173 6.20 13.38 -7.34
CA LEU A 173 5.04 13.59 -8.19
C LEU A 173 5.47 13.68 -9.64
N TYR A 174 4.75 13.04 -10.53
CA TYR A 174 4.95 13.10 -11.97
C TYR A 174 3.83 13.93 -12.59
N VAL A 175 4.19 15.05 -13.17
CA VAL A 175 3.29 16.14 -13.53
C VAL A 175 3.34 16.41 -15.02
N ASP A 176 2.17 16.59 -15.66
CA ASP A 176 2.07 17.07 -17.03
C ASP A 176 2.81 18.42 -17.15
N PRO A 177 3.76 18.59 -18.09
CA PRO A 177 4.56 19.80 -18.18
C PRO A 177 3.76 21.07 -18.49
N SER A 178 2.52 20.92 -18.97
CA SER A 178 1.60 22.05 -19.17
C SER A 178 0.85 22.47 -17.91
N ALA A 179 0.91 21.64 -16.84
CA ALA A 179 0.26 21.94 -15.58
C ALA A 179 1.21 22.69 -14.63
N ALA A 180 0.70 23.75 -14.01
CA ALA A 180 1.38 24.44 -12.92
C ALA A 180 0.82 23.90 -11.59
N ILE A 181 1.69 23.29 -10.78
CA ILE A 181 1.33 22.77 -9.46
C ILE A 181 2.05 23.61 -8.39
N PRO A 182 1.53 24.79 -8.00
CA PRO A 182 2.16 25.62 -7.00
C PRO A 182 2.06 24.98 -5.60
N GLU A 183 3.03 25.27 -4.74
CA GLU A 183 3.07 24.76 -3.36
C GLU A 183 1.77 24.99 -2.61
N LYS A 184 1.19 26.19 -2.72
CA LYS A 184 -0.07 26.52 -2.04
C LYS A 184 -1.21 25.56 -2.44
N MET A 185 -1.32 25.22 -3.73
CA MET A 185 -2.34 24.29 -4.21
C MET A 185 -2.15 22.89 -3.61
N LEU A 186 -0.88 22.40 -3.59
CA LEU A 186 -0.58 21.09 -2.96
C LEU A 186 -0.88 21.12 -1.47
N ARG A 187 -0.46 22.16 -0.77
CA ARG A 187 -0.71 22.32 0.67
C ARG A 187 -2.20 22.33 0.97
N ASP A 188 -2.96 23.17 0.30
CA ASP A 188 -4.42 23.27 0.48
C ASP A 188 -5.14 21.93 0.15
N SER A 189 -4.58 21.11 -0.74
CA SER A 189 -5.15 19.83 -1.13
C SER A 189 -4.74 18.69 -0.19
N ILE A 190 -3.49 18.68 0.31
CA ILE A 190 -2.92 17.61 1.12
C ILE A 190 -3.32 17.76 2.59
N GLU A 191 -3.30 18.98 3.14
CA GLU A 191 -3.58 19.28 4.55
C GLU A 191 -5.09 19.35 4.84
N VAL A 192 -5.86 18.45 4.20
CA VAL A 192 -7.29 18.30 4.46
C VAL A 192 -7.53 17.42 5.68
N LYS A 193 -8.67 17.63 6.35
CA LYS A 193 -9.04 16.81 7.52
C LYS A 193 -9.58 15.43 7.15
N GLU A 194 -10.07 15.28 5.92
CA GLU A 194 -10.73 14.06 5.46
C GLU A 194 -10.39 13.78 4.00
N ALA A 195 -10.06 12.53 3.70
CA ALA A 195 -9.98 12.02 2.34
C ALA A 195 -11.32 11.40 1.93
N HIS A 196 -11.78 11.70 0.72
CA HIS A 196 -13.03 11.18 0.20
C HIS A 196 -12.76 9.98 -0.72
N MET A 197 -13.28 8.82 -0.33
CA MET A 197 -13.08 7.56 -1.04
C MET A 197 -14.40 7.02 -1.58
N LEU A 198 -14.40 6.60 -2.84
CA LEU A 198 -15.52 5.87 -3.43
C LEU A 198 -15.53 4.44 -2.88
N ALA A 199 -16.49 4.12 -2.04
CA ALA A 199 -16.68 2.79 -1.49
C ALA A 199 -17.48 1.89 -2.44
N HIS A 200 -17.49 0.59 -2.14
CA HIS A 200 -18.29 -0.38 -2.88
C HIS A 200 -19.78 0.04 -2.88
N GLY A 201 -20.42 0.03 -4.06
CA GLY A 201 -21.80 0.51 -4.22
C GLY A 201 -21.94 2.01 -4.49
N GLY A 202 -20.86 2.71 -4.85
CA GLY A 202 -20.88 4.12 -5.28
C GLY A 202 -21.04 5.15 -4.15
N LYS A 203 -20.99 4.72 -2.89
CA LYS A 203 -21.04 5.63 -1.74
C LYS A 203 -19.69 6.27 -1.48
N VAL A 204 -19.67 7.59 -1.31
CA VAL A 204 -18.47 8.30 -0.86
C VAL A 204 -18.34 8.14 0.66
N ARG A 205 -17.17 7.76 1.13
CA ARG A 205 -16.80 7.74 2.55
C ARG A 205 -15.76 8.81 2.81
N ALA A 206 -15.97 9.60 3.84
CA ALA A 206 -14.97 10.48 4.42
C ALA A 206 -14.13 9.70 5.42
N ILE A 207 -12.82 9.77 5.28
CA ILE A 207 -11.84 9.10 6.15
C ILE A 207 -10.98 10.20 6.77
N PRO A 208 -10.92 10.32 8.10
CA PRO A 208 -10.04 11.27 8.77
C PRO A 208 -8.57 11.00 8.38
N VAL A 209 -7.85 12.05 8.01
CA VAL A 209 -6.43 12.00 7.65
C VAL A 209 -5.70 13.20 8.25
N HIS A 210 -4.39 13.06 8.46
CA HIS A 210 -3.54 14.10 9.07
C HIS A 210 -2.21 14.16 8.33
N TYR A 211 -2.24 14.70 7.10
CA TYR A 211 -1.03 14.86 6.30
C TYR A 211 -0.57 16.30 6.35
N GLU A 212 0.73 16.51 6.41
CA GLU A 212 1.34 17.84 6.42
C GLU A 212 2.47 17.92 5.39
N LEU A 213 2.44 18.94 4.54
CA LEU A 213 3.47 19.21 3.55
C LEU A 213 4.65 19.93 4.21
N LYS A 214 5.79 19.24 4.34
CA LYS A 214 7.00 19.76 5.01
C LYS A 214 8.02 20.35 4.04
N SER A 215 8.09 19.85 2.81
CA SER A 215 9.01 20.38 1.81
C SER A 215 8.40 20.33 0.41
N TYR A 216 8.87 21.22 -0.46
CA TYR A 216 8.41 21.34 -1.83
C TYR A 216 9.56 21.76 -2.74
N ASP A 217 9.87 20.92 -3.74
CA ASP A 217 10.83 21.20 -4.82
C ASP A 217 10.14 21.01 -6.18
N PRO A 218 9.72 22.12 -6.83
CA PRO A 218 9.02 22.06 -8.12
C PRO A 218 9.93 21.77 -9.31
N ALA A 219 11.25 21.83 -9.12
CA ALA A 219 12.25 21.71 -10.17
C ALA A 219 13.14 20.48 -10.00
N ALA A 220 12.63 19.43 -9.36
CA ALA A 220 13.40 18.23 -9.04
C ALA A 220 13.89 17.44 -10.28
N GLY A 221 13.39 17.76 -11.47
CA GLY A 221 13.86 17.18 -12.72
C GLY A 221 12.76 16.90 -13.75
N ARG A 222 13.08 16.00 -14.66
CA ARG A 222 12.15 15.49 -15.68
C ARG A 222 12.35 13.98 -15.81
N ILE A 223 11.29 13.29 -16.23
CA ILE A 223 11.32 11.87 -16.56
C ILE A 223 10.76 11.67 -17.96
N GLY A 224 11.38 10.80 -18.75
CA GLY A 224 10.85 10.44 -20.06
C GLY A 224 9.49 9.74 -19.93
N ARG A 225 8.61 9.96 -20.91
CA ARG A 225 7.27 9.31 -20.93
C ARG A 225 7.38 7.80 -20.80
N ARG A 226 8.27 7.17 -21.56
CA ARG A 226 8.47 5.71 -21.52
C ARG A 226 8.96 5.26 -20.15
N GLU A 227 9.94 5.95 -19.61
CA GLU A 227 10.50 5.65 -18.29
C GLU A 227 9.43 5.77 -17.19
N PHE A 228 8.58 6.83 -17.25
CA PHE A 228 7.44 6.95 -16.34
C PHE A 228 6.47 5.78 -16.44
N LEU A 229 6.10 5.36 -17.67
CA LEU A 229 5.19 4.25 -17.87
C LEU A 229 5.76 2.93 -17.35
N ASP A 230 7.05 2.70 -17.56
CA ASP A 230 7.76 1.52 -17.06
C ASP A 230 7.84 1.54 -15.52
N LEU A 231 8.23 2.67 -14.92
CA LEU A 231 8.27 2.85 -13.48
C LEU A 231 6.89 2.59 -12.83
N MET A 232 5.84 3.19 -13.36
CA MET A 232 4.48 3.04 -12.85
C MET A 232 3.95 1.62 -12.99
N PHE A 233 4.50 0.88 -13.91
CA PHE A 233 4.14 -0.50 -14.13
C PHE A 233 4.86 -1.46 -13.19
N GLU A 234 6.17 -1.34 -13.05
CA GLU A 234 7.00 -2.28 -12.27
C GLU A 234 6.63 -2.29 -10.77
N GLN A 235 6.25 -1.16 -10.22
CA GLN A 235 5.97 -1.03 -8.79
C GLN A 235 4.53 -1.39 -8.40
N THR A 236 3.59 -1.43 -9.33
CA THR A 236 2.18 -1.70 -9.00
C THR A 236 1.85 -3.17 -8.76
N ARG A 237 2.78 -4.10 -9.06
CA ARG A 237 2.49 -5.54 -8.93
C ARG A 237 3.76 -6.32 -8.61
N ASP A 238 3.81 -6.92 -7.44
CA ASP A 238 4.72 -8.04 -7.20
C ASP A 238 4.22 -9.26 -7.98
N LEU A 239 4.60 -9.33 -9.25
CA LEU A 239 4.32 -10.46 -10.14
C LEU A 239 5.39 -11.54 -10.02
N SER A 240 6.43 -11.30 -9.23
CA SER A 240 7.60 -12.17 -9.11
C SER A 240 7.31 -13.47 -8.35
N ALA A 241 6.39 -13.45 -7.37
CA ALA A 241 6.17 -14.59 -6.49
C ALA A 241 5.90 -15.93 -7.19
N PRO A 242 5.09 -16.03 -8.28
CA PRO A 242 4.92 -17.30 -9.00
C PRO A 242 6.17 -17.76 -9.74
N PHE A 243 7.08 -16.82 -10.10
CA PHE A 243 8.30 -17.11 -10.86
C PHE A 243 9.52 -17.29 -9.97
N LYS A 244 9.36 -17.31 -8.65
CA LYS A 244 10.46 -17.37 -7.68
C LYS A 244 11.43 -18.51 -8.00
N HIS A 245 10.94 -19.72 -8.25
CA HIS A 245 11.77 -20.87 -8.59
C HIS A 245 12.59 -20.63 -9.87
N ASN A 246 11.96 -20.14 -10.93
CA ASN A 246 12.65 -19.87 -12.19
C ASN A 246 13.66 -18.72 -12.04
N THR A 247 13.31 -17.69 -11.25
CA THR A 247 14.21 -16.56 -10.97
C THR A 247 15.42 -17.01 -10.15
N GLU A 248 15.25 -17.86 -9.16
CA GLU A 248 16.34 -18.43 -8.36
C GLU A 248 17.24 -19.35 -9.21
N THR A 249 16.66 -20.16 -10.10
CA THR A 249 17.39 -21.12 -10.94
C THR A 249 18.13 -20.42 -12.09
N TYR A 250 17.50 -19.45 -12.73
CA TYR A 250 17.98 -18.83 -13.98
C TYR A 250 18.29 -17.34 -13.83
N GLY A 251 18.43 -16.82 -12.60
CA GLY A 251 18.61 -15.38 -12.33
C GLY A 251 19.96 -14.80 -12.75
N ASP A 252 20.98 -15.63 -12.95
CA ASP A 252 22.29 -15.21 -13.43
C ASP A 252 22.25 -14.92 -14.93
N ASP A 253 22.20 -13.64 -15.31
CA ASP A 253 22.10 -13.21 -16.71
C ASP A 253 23.37 -13.50 -17.54
N ALA A 254 24.52 -13.60 -16.89
CA ALA A 254 25.77 -13.96 -17.57
C ALA A 254 25.75 -15.43 -18.00
N LYS A 255 25.18 -16.31 -17.15
CA LYS A 255 25.05 -17.74 -17.44
C LYS A 255 23.82 -18.05 -18.29
N TYR A 256 22.75 -17.32 -18.08
CA TYR A 256 21.46 -17.53 -18.74
C TYR A 256 20.96 -16.23 -19.39
N PRO A 257 21.50 -15.87 -20.57
CA PRO A 257 21.09 -14.65 -21.27
C PRO A 257 19.58 -14.61 -21.50
N LYS A 258 18.96 -13.46 -21.21
CA LYS A 258 17.52 -13.27 -21.32
C LYS A 258 17.12 -12.66 -22.66
N GLY A 259 15.95 -13.08 -23.13
CA GLY A 259 15.16 -12.43 -24.14
C GLY A 259 13.88 -11.84 -23.54
N VAL A 260 13.28 -10.92 -24.26
CA VAL A 260 11.98 -10.34 -23.92
C VAL A 260 11.09 -10.45 -25.14
N TYR A 261 9.96 -11.13 -24.99
CA TYR A 261 8.90 -11.16 -25.99
C TYR A 261 7.80 -10.21 -25.57
N GLU A 262 7.47 -9.27 -26.44
CA GLU A 262 6.37 -8.34 -26.23
C GLU A 262 5.26 -8.60 -27.23
N VAL A 263 4.01 -8.69 -26.74
CA VAL A 263 2.83 -8.87 -27.58
C VAL A 263 1.71 -7.94 -27.13
N GLU A 264 1.13 -7.20 -28.08
CA GLU A 264 -0.04 -6.38 -27.81
C GLU A 264 -1.29 -7.25 -27.64
N CYS A 265 -2.07 -6.96 -26.62
CA CYS A 265 -3.32 -7.64 -26.32
C CYS A 265 -4.49 -6.83 -26.89
N ARG A 266 -4.57 -6.65 -28.20
CA ARG A 266 -5.64 -5.89 -28.86
C ARG A 266 -6.97 -6.64 -28.79
N GLY A 267 -8.06 -5.89 -28.58
CA GLY A 267 -9.42 -6.44 -28.47
C GLY A 267 -9.72 -7.22 -27.19
N ILE A 268 -8.81 -7.18 -26.21
CA ILE A 268 -9.06 -7.72 -24.87
C ILE A 268 -9.46 -6.56 -23.95
N GLU A 269 -10.65 -6.65 -23.36
CA GLU A 269 -11.07 -5.67 -22.37
C GLU A 269 -10.19 -5.70 -21.12
N LYS A 270 -9.79 -4.52 -20.61
CA LYS A 270 -8.98 -4.38 -19.37
C LYS A 270 -9.49 -5.25 -18.20
N PRO A 271 -10.82 -5.37 -17.93
CA PRO A 271 -11.33 -6.26 -16.89
C PRO A 271 -11.05 -7.74 -17.11
N LEU A 272 -11.02 -8.21 -18.37
CA LEU A 272 -10.74 -9.62 -18.69
C LEU A 272 -9.29 -9.98 -18.43
N ILE A 273 -8.34 -9.07 -18.71
CA ILE A 273 -6.94 -9.26 -18.36
C ILE A 273 -6.78 -9.43 -16.84
N LYS A 274 -7.43 -8.58 -16.04
CA LYS A 274 -7.37 -8.69 -14.57
C LYS A 274 -7.95 -10.00 -14.04
N ARG A 275 -9.01 -10.53 -14.66
CA ARG A 275 -9.68 -11.76 -14.21
C ARG A 275 -8.95 -13.03 -14.66
N SER A 276 -8.44 -13.06 -15.87
CA SER A 276 -7.82 -14.25 -16.48
C SER A 276 -6.31 -14.29 -16.30
N PHE A 277 -5.68 -13.14 -16.07
CA PHE A 277 -4.23 -13.01 -15.92
C PHE A 277 -3.62 -13.86 -14.80
N PRO A 278 -4.23 -14.01 -13.60
CA PRO A 278 -3.69 -14.90 -12.57
C PRO A 278 -3.51 -16.35 -13.04
N TYR A 279 -4.43 -16.87 -13.83
CA TYR A 279 -4.34 -18.22 -14.38
C TYR A 279 -3.23 -18.34 -15.41
N PHE A 280 -3.18 -17.40 -16.35
CA PHE A 280 -2.11 -17.35 -17.36
C PHE A 280 -0.72 -17.22 -16.74
N ARG A 281 -0.57 -16.36 -15.75
CA ARG A 281 0.65 -16.21 -14.97
C ARG A 281 1.04 -17.51 -14.26
N GLY A 282 0.08 -18.19 -13.65
CA GLY A 282 0.28 -19.50 -13.02
C GLY A 282 0.77 -20.53 -14.03
N PHE A 283 0.20 -20.57 -15.23
CA PHE A 283 0.61 -21.43 -16.32
C PHE A 283 2.06 -21.14 -16.77
N LEU A 284 2.40 -19.88 -17.03
CA LEU A 284 3.74 -19.50 -17.46
C LEU A 284 4.81 -19.78 -16.42
N SER A 285 4.49 -19.63 -15.13
CA SER A 285 5.44 -19.89 -14.05
C SER A 285 5.84 -21.35 -13.90
N LEU A 286 5.09 -22.28 -14.49
CA LEU A 286 5.43 -23.70 -14.55
C LEU A 286 6.40 -24.03 -15.70
N LYS A 287 6.66 -23.09 -16.60
CA LYS A 287 7.56 -23.30 -17.73
C LYS A 287 8.98 -22.93 -17.35
N GLU A 288 9.87 -23.93 -17.37
CA GLU A 288 11.29 -23.68 -17.13
C GLU A 288 11.83 -22.61 -18.07
N GLY A 289 12.65 -21.72 -17.54
CA GLY A 289 13.27 -20.64 -18.31
C GLY A 289 12.36 -19.43 -18.58
N ILE A 290 11.09 -19.42 -18.19
CA ILE A 290 10.27 -18.21 -18.13
C ILE A 290 10.44 -17.58 -16.75
N THR A 291 11.15 -16.45 -16.69
CA THR A 291 11.57 -15.88 -15.42
C THR A 291 10.69 -14.73 -14.92
N ARG A 292 9.94 -14.07 -15.83
CA ARG A 292 9.10 -12.93 -15.47
C ARG A 292 7.98 -12.73 -16.49
N LEU A 293 6.86 -12.22 -16.01
CA LEU A 293 5.72 -11.81 -16.82
C LEU A 293 5.21 -10.47 -16.33
N ASP A 294 5.15 -9.51 -17.25
CA ASP A 294 4.62 -8.17 -16.98
C ASP A 294 3.51 -7.84 -17.98
N VAL A 295 2.57 -6.98 -17.55
CA VAL A 295 1.56 -6.39 -18.44
C VAL A 295 1.65 -4.88 -18.32
N ALA A 296 2.06 -4.21 -19.38
CA ALA A 296 2.11 -2.75 -19.48
C ALA A 296 0.99 -2.21 -20.38
N LEU A 297 0.78 -0.91 -20.34
CA LEU A 297 0.05 -0.20 -21.37
C LEU A 297 1.08 0.48 -22.29
N ASN A 298 0.95 0.32 -23.59
CA ASN A 298 1.74 1.09 -24.55
C ASN A 298 1.23 2.55 -24.62
N ASP A 299 1.84 3.35 -25.50
CA ASP A 299 1.49 4.76 -25.66
C ASP A 299 0.05 5.00 -26.17
N GLU A 300 -0.56 4.00 -26.79
CA GLU A 300 -1.95 4.00 -27.24
C GLU A 300 -2.92 3.44 -26.18
N GLU A 301 -2.44 3.20 -24.94
CA GLU A 301 -3.19 2.55 -23.87
C GLU A 301 -3.60 1.09 -24.18
N VAL A 302 -2.95 0.46 -25.15
CA VAL A 302 -3.17 -0.94 -25.46
C VAL A 302 -2.34 -1.78 -24.47
N PRO A 303 -2.92 -2.82 -23.85
CA PRO A 303 -2.17 -3.74 -23.02
C PRO A 303 -1.08 -4.48 -23.81
N VAL A 304 0.14 -4.45 -23.31
CA VAL A 304 1.29 -5.20 -23.83
C VAL A 304 1.71 -6.22 -22.80
N LEU A 305 1.79 -7.45 -23.20
CA LEU A 305 2.33 -8.54 -22.42
C LEU A 305 3.84 -8.63 -22.69
N ARG A 306 4.63 -8.61 -21.62
CA ARG A 306 6.09 -8.72 -21.67
C ARG A 306 6.51 -10.00 -20.95
N ILE A 307 7.05 -10.96 -21.69
CA ILE A 307 7.53 -12.25 -21.19
C ILE A 307 9.05 -12.26 -21.22
N VAL A 308 9.69 -12.41 -20.06
CA VAL A 308 11.14 -12.55 -19.95
C VAL A 308 11.51 -14.03 -19.91
N TYR A 309 12.40 -14.44 -20.78
CA TYR A 309 12.75 -15.84 -20.98
C TYR A 309 14.25 -16.06 -21.15
N VAL A 310 14.71 -17.28 -20.93
CA VAL A 310 16.09 -17.73 -21.19
C VAL A 310 16.24 -18.06 -22.67
N LYS A 311 17.13 -17.34 -23.40
CA LYS A 311 17.31 -17.47 -24.86
C LYS A 311 17.73 -18.85 -25.34
N SER A 312 18.42 -19.64 -24.52
CA SER A 312 18.80 -21.02 -24.89
C SER A 312 17.62 -22.01 -24.78
N MET A 313 16.48 -21.63 -24.19
CA MET A 313 15.32 -22.50 -23.97
C MET A 313 14.11 -22.10 -24.80
N TRP A 314 13.99 -20.78 -25.04
CA TRP A 314 12.83 -20.17 -25.69
C TRP A 314 13.27 -19.17 -26.76
N ASP A 315 12.40 -18.97 -27.72
CA ASP A 315 12.39 -17.89 -28.71
C ASP A 315 10.95 -17.38 -28.90
N ASP A 316 10.79 -16.30 -29.64
CA ASP A 316 9.48 -15.65 -29.83
C ASP A 316 8.46 -16.58 -30.51
N ALA A 317 8.90 -17.37 -31.51
CA ALA A 317 8.02 -18.30 -32.21
C ALA A 317 7.53 -19.44 -31.30
N LYS A 318 8.43 -19.99 -30.48
CA LYS A 318 8.10 -21.02 -29.52
C LYS A 318 7.18 -20.49 -28.41
N ILE A 319 7.42 -19.25 -27.89
CA ILE A 319 6.53 -18.60 -26.93
C ILE A 319 5.14 -18.43 -27.53
N TRP A 320 5.06 -17.94 -28.76
CA TRP A 320 3.77 -17.78 -29.42
C TRP A 320 3.04 -19.13 -29.59
N ASN A 321 3.67 -20.12 -30.17
CA ASN A 321 3.03 -21.38 -30.53
C ASN A 321 2.69 -22.24 -29.30
N GLU A 322 3.55 -22.29 -28.29
CA GLU A 322 3.39 -23.20 -27.16
C GLU A 322 2.70 -22.56 -25.96
N LEU A 323 2.81 -21.24 -25.82
CA LEU A 323 2.30 -20.55 -24.62
C LEU A 323 1.11 -19.66 -24.92
N LEU A 324 1.23 -18.73 -25.87
CA LEU A 324 0.19 -17.74 -26.11
C LEU A 324 -1.00 -18.31 -26.88
N ASN A 325 -0.75 -19.21 -27.81
CA ASN A 325 -1.77 -19.86 -28.63
C ASN A 325 -2.19 -21.26 -28.14
N ALA A 326 -1.81 -21.60 -26.90
CA ALA A 326 -2.17 -22.87 -26.29
C ALA A 326 -3.69 -22.99 -26.08
N LYS A 327 -4.24 -24.15 -26.44
CA LYS A 327 -5.67 -24.43 -26.23
C LYS A 327 -6.05 -24.69 -24.76
N VAL A 328 -5.08 -25.14 -23.99
CA VAL A 328 -5.26 -25.51 -22.57
C VAL A 328 -4.06 -25.04 -21.78
N TRP A 329 -4.31 -24.51 -20.59
CA TRP A 329 -3.30 -24.08 -19.65
C TRP A 329 -3.35 -24.95 -18.39
N PRO A 330 -2.34 -25.77 -18.05
CA PRO A 330 -2.24 -26.42 -16.75
C PRO A 330 -1.95 -25.38 -15.67
N VAL A 331 -2.89 -25.18 -14.78
CA VAL A 331 -2.84 -24.18 -13.73
C VAL A 331 -2.64 -24.85 -12.37
N LYS A 332 -1.68 -24.37 -11.58
CA LYS A 332 -1.45 -24.83 -10.21
C LYS A 332 -2.34 -24.04 -9.24
N TYR A 333 -3.16 -24.78 -8.52
CA TYR A 333 -4.02 -24.22 -7.46
C TYR A 333 -3.28 -24.12 -6.12
N LYS A 334 -3.88 -23.38 -5.18
CA LYS A 334 -3.30 -23.16 -3.84
C LYS A 334 -3.06 -24.44 -3.03
N ASP A 335 -3.85 -25.46 -3.28
CA ASP A 335 -3.73 -26.80 -2.67
C ASP A 335 -2.64 -27.66 -3.34
N GLY A 336 -1.94 -27.13 -4.33
CA GLY A 336 -0.89 -27.82 -5.07
C GLY A 336 -1.38 -28.65 -6.25
N THR A 337 -2.70 -28.79 -6.46
CA THR A 337 -3.25 -29.54 -7.59
C THR A 337 -3.02 -28.80 -8.90
N LEU A 338 -2.78 -29.56 -9.99
CA LEU A 338 -2.75 -29.07 -11.37
C LEU A 338 -4.08 -29.40 -12.03
N LYS A 339 -4.69 -28.39 -12.68
CA LYS A 339 -5.89 -28.57 -13.50
C LYS A 339 -5.70 -27.91 -14.83
N ASP A 340 -6.18 -28.57 -15.88
CA ASP A 340 -6.21 -27.99 -17.22
C ASP A 340 -7.36 -26.99 -17.31
N GLU A 341 -7.04 -25.75 -17.63
CA GLU A 341 -8.00 -24.66 -17.78
C GLU A 341 -8.00 -24.18 -19.25
N GLU A 342 -9.21 -23.99 -19.79
CA GLU A 342 -9.35 -23.32 -21.08
C GLU A 342 -8.99 -21.84 -20.94
N PRO A 343 -8.24 -21.26 -21.92
CA PRO A 343 -7.96 -19.84 -21.93
C PRO A 343 -9.24 -19.01 -21.93
N LYS A 344 -9.36 -18.09 -20.97
CA LYS A 344 -10.50 -17.16 -20.87
C LYS A 344 -10.36 -15.94 -21.77
N PHE A 345 -9.24 -15.82 -22.46
CA PHE A 345 -8.96 -14.82 -23.48
C PHE A 345 -7.92 -15.36 -24.47
N THR A 346 -7.91 -14.77 -25.66
CA THR A 346 -6.92 -15.07 -26.70
C THR A 346 -6.12 -13.82 -27.01
N PHE A 347 -4.84 -14.00 -27.37
CA PHE A 347 -4.02 -12.91 -27.88
C PHE A 347 -4.36 -12.71 -29.36
N LYS A 348 -4.74 -11.48 -29.72
CA LYS A 348 -4.93 -11.08 -31.11
C LYS A 348 -3.71 -10.26 -31.50
N THR A 349 -2.86 -10.85 -32.30
CA THR A 349 -1.78 -10.15 -32.98
C THR A 349 -2.21 -9.89 -34.43
N GLU A 350 -2.40 -8.62 -34.78
CA GLU A 350 -2.43 -8.24 -36.18
C GLU A 350 -0.97 -8.33 -36.70
N GLY A 351 -0.69 -9.30 -37.58
CA GLY A 351 0.50 -9.28 -38.39
C GLY A 351 1.70 -10.11 -37.95
N HIS A 352 1.63 -11.08 -37.05
CA HIS A 352 2.63 -12.14 -36.99
C HIS A 352 2.32 -13.22 -38.05
N THR A 353 2.73 -12.94 -39.28
CA THR A 353 3.08 -13.99 -40.21
C THR A 353 4.50 -14.43 -39.85
N LEU A 354 4.62 -15.56 -39.21
CA LEU A 354 5.88 -16.30 -39.11
C LEU A 354 6.23 -16.90 -40.45
#